data_973fb922c53e07f7aaf00ff4a7cec17e
#
_entry.id   973fb922c53e07f7aaf00ff4a7cec17e
#
_cell.length_a   1.000
_cell.length_b   1.000
_cell.length_c   1.000
_cell.angle_alpha   90.00
_cell.angle_beta   90.00
_cell.angle_gamma   90.00
#
_symmetry.space_group_name_H-M   'P 1'
#
loop_
_entity.id
_entity.type
_entity.pdbx_description
1 polymer ?
#
loop_
_entity_poly.entity_id
_entity_poly.type
_entity_poly.pdbx_seq_one_letter_code
_entity_poly.pdbx_strand_id
1 'polypeptide(L)'
;APHSSQVVSFDPKTTATLHVNSPKLWWPNGYGPQNLYTLHLSFEIDGKSSDSKDVSFGIRKFSYSVSDSENLTISVNGVRVFIRGGNWGLDEAMKRNPRERLEAQIRMHQIANLNMIRNWVGQSTSEDFYELCDKYGLLVWDEFFQPNPADGPDPDDFDTYMANVREKILRFRNHASIVLWCARNEGYPPKKIDDALRVLMAELEPTRLYQANSADGRGVNSHGPYHWRTPREFYTFNEAFKTEIGSVSVPTLESIHGMMPEKDWETINDDWAEHDFAKGASGGDSYPAMIAARYGRVLNLADFVRKSQLANYEAFRAMYEGRNAKLFHPTTGIITWMSNPAQPSFVWQIYHHDLEPNSALFAVKKAAEMVHIQLNESTGDVEVINNLAVPLSARAHLAIYNLDGSAVYQRDYDVSAATSAATSLGVVDWPAGLSAVHFVKLELKNAEGKLVSENFYWRALPGHQDDLRALDGLATVTLDAKVARRDVPGKSYIDVMLHNSGTQVALMTHLQLRRKRDDERVLPVYYSDNYISLVPNESRTITIEAGPADLMGDALVLVDGWNVAVAASSSRGVELELNVDAQVEHWPVTGLPMTSSSK
;
A
#
# COMPACT_ATOMS: atom_id res chain seq x y z
N ALA A 1 -11.14 16.35 51.03
CA ALA A 1 -12.47 16.34 51.68
C ALA A 1 -13.37 15.32 50.95
N PRO A 2 -14.32 14.68 51.62
CA PRO A 2 -15.30 13.81 50.97
C PRO A 2 -16.01 14.58 49.83
N HIS A 3 -16.21 13.93 48.65
CA HIS A 3 -16.85 14.52 47.47
C HIS A 3 -16.10 15.72 46.87
N SER A 4 -14.77 15.77 47.02
CA SER A 4 -13.94 16.79 46.34
C SER A 4 -13.03 16.16 45.31
N SER A 5 -12.63 16.96 44.29
CA SER A 5 -11.63 16.60 43.31
C SER A 5 -10.44 17.55 43.41
N GLN A 6 -9.25 17.05 43.11
CA GLN A 6 -8.04 17.85 43.04
C GLN A 6 -7.28 17.48 41.75
N VAL A 7 -6.85 18.48 41.01
CA VAL A 7 -5.95 18.29 39.88
C VAL A 7 -4.51 18.30 40.40
N VAL A 8 -3.75 17.25 40.09
CA VAL A 8 -2.32 17.16 40.37
C VAL A 8 -1.59 17.23 39.03
N SER A 9 -0.64 18.16 38.93
CA SER A 9 0.17 18.35 37.72
C SER A 9 1.62 17.98 38.01
N PHE A 10 2.24 17.24 37.10
CA PHE A 10 3.65 16.91 37.15
C PHE A 10 4.40 17.74 36.08
N ASP A 11 5.48 18.40 36.49
CA ASP A 11 6.33 19.19 35.60
C ASP A 11 7.70 18.49 35.45
N PRO A 12 8.24 18.31 34.25
CA PRO A 12 9.58 17.73 34.03
C PRO A 12 10.71 18.47 34.77
N LYS A 13 10.54 19.75 35.07
CA LYS A 13 11.52 20.54 35.82
C LYS A 13 11.55 20.17 37.32
N THR A 14 10.43 19.70 37.85
CA THR A 14 10.25 19.35 39.26
C THR A 14 10.15 17.86 39.52
N THR A 15 9.87 17.06 38.47
CA THR A 15 9.67 15.62 38.55
C THR A 15 10.72 14.90 37.72
N ALA A 16 11.81 14.45 38.36
CA ALA A 16 12.96 13.85 37.70
C ALA A 16 12.64 12.64 36.80
N THR A 17 11.61 11.85 37.17
CA THR A 17 11.14 10.69 36.40
C THR A 17 10.56 11.07 35.03
N LEU A 18 10.15 12.32 34.82
CA LEU A 18 9.67 12.81 33.52
C LEU A 18 10.80 13.29 32.61
N HIS A 19 12.07 13.19 33.07
CA HIS A 19 13.23 13.56 32.26
C HIS A 19 13.98 12.32 31.77
N VAL A 20 13.96 12.08 30.47
CA VAL A 20 14.65 10.96 29.83
C VAL A 20 15.95 11.45 29.20
N ASN A 21 17.09 11.04 29.77
CA ASN A 21 18.41 11.37 29.22
C ASN A 21 18.72 10.51 28.00
N SER A 22 19.19 11.11 26.91
CA SER A 22 19.56 10.41 25.66
C SER A 22 18.46 9.44 25.17
N PRO A 23 17.25 9.95 24.91
CA PRO A 23 16.13 9.09 24.59
C PRO A 23 16.34 8.32 23.28
N LYS A 24 15.87 7.07 23.24
CA LYS A 24 15.68 6.35 21.98
C LYS A 24 14.47 6.94 21.27
N LEU A 25 14.69 7.49 20.08
CA LEU A 25 13.65 8.19 19.35
C LEU A 25 12.72 7.20 18.63
N TRP A 26 11.44 7.58 18.53
CA TRP A 26 10.47 6.93 17.69
C TRP A 26 10.61 7.43 16.24
N TRP A 27 10.49 6.52 15.26
CA TRP A 27 10.60 6.81 13.84
C TRP A 27 9.45 6.19 13.04
N PRO A 28 9.04 6.79 11.93
CA PRO A 28 8.12 6.15 11.01
C PRO A 28 8.76 4.96 10.29
N ASN A 29 7.93 4.08 9.78
CA ASN A 29 8.34 2.88 9.04
C ASN A 29 9.33 3.24 7.92
N GLY A 30 10.42 2.48 7.81
CA GLY A 30 11.51 2.68 6.87
C GLY A 30 12.59 3.68 7.34
N TYR A 31 12.33 4.55 8.32
CA TYR A 31 13.28 5.58 8.78
C TYR A 31 13.99 5.24 10.08
N GLY A 32 13.54 4.26 10.82
CA GLY A 32 14.17 3.82 12.06
C GLY A 32 13.23 3.01 12.96
N PRO A 33 13.67 2.67 14.19
CA PRO A 33 12.89 1.85 15.10
C PRO A 33 11.75 2.63 15.78
N GLN A 34 10.65 1.92 16.08
CA GLN A 34 9.49 2.45 16.79
C GLN A 34 9.68 2.28 18.32
N ASN A 35 10.60 3.06 18.89
CA ASN A 35 10.85 3.00 20.33
C ASN A 35 9.71 3.65 21.12
N LEU A 36 9.06 2.88 21.96
CA LEU A 36 7.99 3.33 22.85
C LEU A 36 8.44 3.23 24.32
N TYR A 37 7.95 4.15 25.13
CA TYR A 37 8.12 4.21 26.58
C TYR A 37 6.76 4.01 27.24
N THR A 38 6.78 3.55 28.48
CA THR A 38 5.57 3.46 29.30
C THR A 38 5.73 4.38 30.51
N LEU A 39 4.78 5.28 30.69
CA LEU A 39 4.62 6.05 31.91
C LEU A 39 3.60 5.35 32.80
N HIS A 40 4.05 4.84 33.94
CA HIS A 40 3.18 4.27 34.95
C HIS A 40 2.75 5.35 35.94
N LEU A 41 1.45 5.53 36.10
CA LEU A 41 0.85 6.42 37.11
C LEU A 41 0.12 5.56 38.13
N SER A 42 0.35 5.78 39.43
CA SER A 42 -0.40 5.15 40.48
C SER A 42 -0.98 6.18 41.46
N PHE A 43 -2.19 5.95 41.89
CA PHE A 43 -2.83 6.69 42.96
C PHE A 43 -2.89 5.79 44.19
N GLU A 44 -2.24 6.24 45.29
CA GLU A 44 -2.10 5.44 46.49
C GLU A 44 -2.87 6.07 47.65
N ILE A 45 -3.52 5.22 48.46
CA ILE A 45 -4.15 5.58 49.70
C ILE A 45 -3.55 4.68 50.78
N ASP A 46 -2.98 5.29 51.82
CA ASP A 46 -2.33 4.58 52.94
C ASP A 46 -1.28 3.55 52.49
N GLY A 47 -0.49 3.91 51.45
CA GLY A 47 0.57 3.06 50.90
C GLY A 47 0.07 1.87 50.07
N LYS A 48 -1.21 1.86 49.72
CA LYS A 48 -1.79 0.85 48.79
C LYS A 48 -2.28 1.51 47.54
N SER A 49 -1.96 0.90 46.40
CA SER A 49 -2.48 1.37 45.11
C SER A 49 -4.00 1.26 45.09
N SER A 50 -4.67 2.39 44.89
CA SER A 50 -6.13 2.50 44.74
C SER A 50 -6.53 2.54 43.25
N ASP A 51 -5.69 3.11 42.41
CA ASP A 51 -5.87 3.16 40.95
C ASP A 51 -4.51 3.27 40.28
N SER A 52 -4.41 2.81 39.03
CA SER A 52 -3.20 2.93 38.23
C SER A 52 -3.51 3.02 36.74
N LYS A 53 -2.64 3.69 36.00
CA LYS A 53 -2.74 3.80 34.54
C LYS A 53 -1.36 3.75 33.91
N ASP A 54 -1.22 2.93 32.88
CA ASP A 54 -0.07 2.92 31.99
C ASP A 54 -0.37 3.75 30.73
N VAL A 55 0.57 4.63 30.37
CA VAL A 55 0.47 5.46 29.16
C VAL A 55 1.67 5.15 28.30
N SER A 56 1.43 4.59 27.12
CA SER A 56 2.47 4.39 26.11
C SER A 56 2.71 5.69 25.34
N PHE A 57 3.97 6.00 25.06
CA PHE A 57 4.33 7.18 24.26
C PHE A 57 5.67 7.00 23.55
N GLY A 58 5.85 7.69 22.42
CA GLY A 58 7.14 7.74 21.70
C GLY A 58 7.73 9.14 21.74
N ILE A 59 9.06 9.22 21.92
CA ILE A 59 9.78 10.49 21.90
C ILE A 59 10.23 10.79 20.46
N ARG A 60 9.72 11.87 19.89
CA ARG A 60 10.03 12.34 18.53
C ARG A 60 9.78 13.84 18.41
N LYS A 61 10.34 14.45 17.38
CA LYS A 61 10.09 15.86 17.03
C LYS A 61 9.58 15.94 15.59
N PHE A 62 8.42 16.54 15.40
CA PHE A 62 7.93 16.91 14.08
C PHE A 62 8.34 18.34 13.72
N SER A 63 8.59 18.57 12.44
CA SER A 63 8.70 19.90 11.87
C SER A 63 8.12 19.91 10.45
N TYR A 64 7.63 21.05 10.02
CA TYR A 64 6.90 21.21 8.78
C TYR A 64 7.45 22.40 8.02
N SER A 65 7.55 22.29 6.70
CA SER A 65 7.71 23.40 5.79
C SER A 65 6.42 23.57 5.02
N VAL A 66 5.70 24.65 5.25
CA VAL A 66 4.40 24.94 4.65
C VAL A 66 4.27 26.44 4.45
N SER A 67 4.16 26.86 3.20
CA SER A 67 3.66 28.18 2.83
C SER A 67 2.66 28.04 1.67
N ASP A 68 1.97 29.10 1.31
CA ASP A 68 1.03 29.08 0.18
C ASP A 68 1.73 28.78 -1.16
N SER A 69 3.05 28.96 -1.21
CA SER A 69 3.92 28.69 -2.36
C SER A 69 4.82 27.47 -2.18
N GLU A 70 4.85 26.83 -1.00
CA GLU A 70 5.71 25.69 -0.70
C GLU A 70 4.89 24.42 -0.51
N ASN A 71 5.48 23.30 -0.92
CA ASN A 71 4.88 21.98 -0.75
C ASN A 71 4.93 21.56 0.72
N LEU A 72 3.88 20.94 1.23
CA LEU A 72 3.91 20.36 2.58
C LEU A 72 5.04 19.34 2.67
N THR A 73 6.07 19.67 3.42
CA THR A 73 7.17 18.76 3.75
C THR A 73 7.14 18.45 5.24
N ILE A 74 7.13 17.16 5.56
CA ILE A 74 7.15 16.67 6.93
C ILE A 74 8.55 16.17 7.25
N SER A 75 9.10 16.62 8.39
CA SER A 75 10.35 16.07 8.94
C SER A 75 10.09 15.45 10.31
N VAL A 76 10.74 14.31 10.56
CA VAL A 76 10.73 13.62 11.84
C VAL A 76 12.15 13.57 12.37
N ASN A 77 12.37 14.06 13.59
CA ASN A 77 13.70 14.10 14.23
C ASN A 77 14.78 14.78 13.36
N GLY A 78 14.39 15.79 12.58
CA GLY A 78 15.27 16.54 11.70
C GLY A 78 15.51 15.91 10.31
N VAL A 79 14.94 14.74 10.02
CA VAL A 79 15.04 14.08 8.72
C VAL A 79 13.74 14.29 7.93
N ARG A 80 13.86 14.76 6.68
CA ARG A 80 12.71 14.86 5.77
C ARG A 80 12.18 13.46 5.46
N VAL A 81 10.88 13.29 5.56
CA VAL A 81 10.19 12.02 5.30
C VAL A 81 9.40 12.17 4.00
N PHE A 82 9.73 11.39 2.99
CA PHE A 82 8.87 11.25 1.82
C PHE A 82 7.68 10.39 2.20
N ILE A 83 6.49 10.97 2.15
CA ILE A 83 5.27 10.29 2.58
C ILE A 83 4.82 9.31 1.52
N ARG A 84 4.62 8.07 1.94
CA ARG A 84 4.02 6.97 1.18
C ARG A 84 2.90 6.41 2.03
N GLY A 85 1.68 6.68 1.65
CA GLY A 85 0.54 6.41 2.52
C GLY A 85 -0.66 5.82 1.81
N GLY A 86 -1.67 5.51 2.60
CA GLY A 86 -2.98 5.11 2.16
C GLY A 86 -4.08 5.83 2.92
N ASN A 87 -5.15 6.19 2.21
CA ASN A 87 -6.38 6.63 2.82
C ASN A 87 -7.07 5.44 3.48
N TRP A 88 -7.53 5.65 4.70
CA TRP A 88 -8.15 4.65 5.53
C TRP A 88 -9.63 4.98 5.70
N GLY A 89 -10.49 4.12 5.18
CA GLY A 89 -11.90 4.08 5.53
C GLY A 89 -12.14 3.13 6.69
N LEU A 90 -13.33 3.18 7.26
CA LEU A 90 -13.72 2.24 8.28
C LEU A 90 -13.88 0.84 7.67
N ASP A 91 -13.32 -0.17 8.31
CA ASP A 91 -13.31 -1.55 7.81
C ASP A 91 -14.70 -2.22 7.80
N GLU A 92 -15.62 -1.74 8.63
CA GLU A 92 -16.91 -2.38 8.83
C GLU A 92 -17.97 -1.34 9.22
N ALA A 93 -19.12 -1.39 8.52
CA ALA A 93 -20.20 -0.40 8.66
C ALA A 93 -20.75 -0.26 10.09
N MET A 94 -20.76 -1.34 10.88
CA MET A 94 -21.19 -1.34 12.28
C MET A 94 -20.05 -1.00 13.25
N LYS A 95 -18.87 -0.64 12.75
CA LYS A 95 -17.67 -0.26 13.53
C LYS A 95 -17.15 -1.36 14.46
N ARG A 96 -17.35 -2.62 14.09
CA ARG A 96 -16.85 -3.79 14.81
C ARG A 96 -15.45 -4.14 14.32
N ASN A 97 -14.43 -3.50 14.88
CA ASN A 97 -13.03 -3.70 14.51
C ASN A 97 -12.28 -4.39 15.64
N PRO A 98 -12.31 -5.73 15.73
CA PRO A 98 -11.51 -6.44 16.74
C PRO A 98 -10.01 -6.19 16.51
N ARG A 99 -9.25 -6.10 17.61
CA ARG A 99 -7.83 -5.71 17.58
C ARG A 99 -7.00 -6.57 16.63
N GLU A 100 -7.25 -7.87 16.59
CA GLU A 100 -6.50 -8.82 15.74
C GLU A 100 -6.68 -8.52 14.25
N ARG A 101 -7.92 -8.22 13.84
CA ARG A 101 -8.22 -7.83 12.46
C ARG A 101 -7.61 -6.47 12.10
N LEU A 102 -7.72 -5.52 13.01
CA LEU A 102 -7.13 -4.19 12.85
C LEU A 102 -5.60 -4.27 12.76
N GLU A 103 -4.98 -5.11 13.60
CA GLU A 103 -3.53 -5.34 13.56
C GLU A 103 -3.10 -5.96 12.23
N ALA A 104 -3.86 -6.91 11.69
CA ALA A 104 -3.58 -7.49 10.38
C ALA A 104 -3.58 -6.42 9.28
N GLN A 105 -4.58 -5.55 9.26
CA GLN A 105 -4.70 -4.46 8.29
C GLN A 105 -3.57 -3.43 8.42
N ILE A 106 -3.30 -2.96 9.63
CA ILE A 106 -2.20 -2.01 9.90
C ILE A 106 -0.85 -2.62 9.47
N ARG A 107 -0.66 -3.91 9.73
CA ARG A 107 0.54 -4.63 9.33
C ARG A 107 0.65 -4.77 7.80
N MET A 108 -0.45 -4.94 7.06
CA MET A 108 -0.43 -4.90 5.59
C MET A 108 0.14 -3.57 5.06
N HIS A 109 -0.22 -2.45 5.69
CA HIS A 109 0.36 -1.14 5.35
C HIS A 109 1.87 -1.10 5.63
N GLN A 110 2.29 -1.60 6.80
CA GLN A 110 3.71 -1.62 7.18
C GLN A 110 4.54 -2.47 6.21
N ILE A 111 4.09 -3.67 5.84
CA ILE A 111 4.82 -4.55 4.91
C ILE A 111 4.77 -4.05 3.45
N ALA A 112 3.79 -3.23 3.09
CA ALA A 112 3.75 -2.52 1.81
C ALA A 112 4.73 -1.33 1.76
N ASN A 113 5.61 -1.18 2.75
CA ASN A 113 6.56 -0.06 2.90
C ASN A 113 5.89 1.32 3.03
N LEU A 114 4.61 1.35 3.39
CA LEU A 114 3.91 2.59 3.70
C LEU A 114 4.36 3.13 5.06
N ASN A 115 4.36 4.45 5.20
CA ASN A 115 4.73 5.14 6.43
C ASN A 115 3.66 6.10 6.95
N MET A 116 2.50 6.14 6.30
CA MET A 116 1.37 6.98 6.73
C MET A 116 0.02 6.31 6.44
N ILE A 117 -0.92 6.54 7.34
CA ILE A 117 -2.36 6.34 7.13
C ILE A 117 -3.04 7.69 7.28
N ARG A 118 -3.87 8.06 6.31
CA ARG A 118 -4.82 9.16 6.47
C ARG A 118 -6.13 8.58 7.00
N ASN A 119 -6.45 8.88 8.25
CA ASN A 119 -7.72 8.52 8.88
C ASN A 119 -8.82 9.44 8.33
N TRP A 120 -9.28 9.08 7.11
CA TRP A 120 -10.22 9.87 6.33
C TRP A 120 -11.48 10.15 7.11
N VAL A 121 -11.87 11.42 7.17
CA VAL A 121 -13.02 11.94 7.93
C VAL A 121 -12.96 11.54 9.43
N GLY A 122 -11.81 11.08 9.92
CA GLY A 122 -11.62 10.73 11.32
C GLY A 122 -12.44 9.53 11.79
N GLN A 123 -12.76 8.59 10.90
CA GLN A 123 -13.68 7.47 11.17
C GLN A 123 -13.18 6.52 12.25
N SER A 124 -11.87 6.28 12.35
CA SER A 124 -11.28 5.47 13.40
C SER A 124 -11.00 6.30 14.64
N THR A 125 -11.58 5.89 15.78
CA THR A 125 -11.48 6.56 17.08
C THR A 125 -11.25 5.55 18.22
N SER A 126 -10.67 4.37 17.94
CA SER A 126 -10.30 3.38 18.95
C SER A 126 -8.84 3.56 19.38
N GLU A 127 -8.55 3.32 20.67
CA GLU A 127 -7.16 3.29 21.17
C GLU A 127 -6.31 2.31 20.38
N ASP A 128 -6.85 1.12 20.06
CA ASP A 128 -6.15 0.09 19.30
C ASP A 128 -5.60 0.58 17.97
N PHE A 129 -6.35 1.44 17.25
CA PHE A 129 -5.90 1.99 15.98
C PHE A 129 -4.61 2.81 16.13
N TYR A 130 -4.57 3.72 17.09
CA TYR A 130 -3.41 4.59 17.30
C TYR A 130 -2.24 3.84 17.94
N GLU A 131 -2.50 2.93 18.88
CA GLU A 131 -1.46 2.06 19.46
C GLU A 131 -0.79 1.19 18.40
N LEU A 132 -1.54 0.63 17.48
CA LEU A 132 -1.00 -0.16 16.39
C LEU A 132 -0.23 0.71 15.38
N CYS A 133 -0.70 1.91 15.07
CA CYS A 133 0.05 2.87 14.27
C CYS A 133 1.39 3.25 14.96
N ASP A 134 1.38 3.49 16.27
CA ASP A 134 2.60 3.72 17.05
C ASP A 134 3.56 2.53 16.99
N LYS A 135 3.03 1.30 17.14
CA LYS A 135 3.79 0.05 17.13
C LYS A 135 4.44 -0.24 15.77
N TYR A 136 3.73 0.01 14.68
CA TYR A 136 4.18 -0.31 13.32
C TYR A 136 4.81 0.88 12.56
N GLY A 137 4.88 2.04 13.19
CA GLY A 137 5.53 3.23 12.61
C GLY A 137 4.73 3.89 11.49
N LEU A 138 3.42 3.81 11.54
CA LEU A 138 2.57 4.49 10.56
C LEU A 138 2.17 5.86 11.10
N LEU A 139 2.67 6.93 10.46
CA LEU A 139 2.19 8.28 10.74
C LEU A 139 0.68 8.37 10.49
N VAL A 140 -0.02 9.12 11.32
CA VAL A 140 -1.46 9.34 11.18
C VAL A 140 -1.72 10.79 10.81
N TRP A 141 -2.28 11.01 9.62
CA TRP A 141 -2.99 12.21 9.24
C TRP A 141 -4.42 12.06 9.75
N ASP A 142 -4.80 12.77 10.80
CA ASP A 142 -6.08 12.57 11.47
C ASP A 142 -7.08 13.70 11.21
N GLU A 143 -8.34 13.36 10.95
CA GLU A 143 -9.37 14.33 10.54
C GLU A 143 -10.48 14.52 11.58
N PHE A 144 -11.16 15.69 11.52
CA PHE A 144 -12.19 16.09 12.47
C PHE A 144 -13.61 15.95 11.92
N PHE A 145 -14.00 14.74 11.50
CA PHE A 145 -15.38 14.31 11.21
C PHE A 145 -16.13 15.10 10.12
N GLN A 146 -15.46 15.94 9.33
CA GLN A 146 -16.10 16.69 8.26
C GLN A 146 -15.78 16.11 6.88
N PRO A 147 -16.81 15.58 6.15
CA PRO A 147 -16.64 15.10 4.78
C PRO A 147 -16.52 16.28 3.80
N ASN A 148 -16.29 15.97 2.52
CA ASN A 148 -16.45 16.89 1.41
C ASN A 148 -17.83 17.57 1.51
N PRO A 149 -17.93 18.88 1.26
CA PRO A 149 -19.21 19.61 1.28
C PRO A 149 -20.32 19.02 0.40
N ALA A 150 -19.94 18.30 -0.67
CA ALA A 150 -20.90 17.62 -1.54
C ALA A 150 -21.37 16.26 -0.99
N ASP A 151 -20.61 15.64 -0.07
CA ASP A 151 -20.86 14.30 0.45
C ASP A 151 -21.61 14.30 1.79
N GLY A 152 -21.66 15.43 2.46
CA GLY A 152 -22.39 15.53 3.73
C GLY A 152 -22.50 16.95 4.26
N PRO A 153 -23.46 17.18 5.18
CA PRO A 153 -23.71 18.49 5.76
C PRO A 153 -22.58 18.94 6.69
N ASP A 154 -22.56 20.23 6.97
CA ASP A 154 -21.83 20.77 8.11
C ASP A 154 -22.47 20.30 9.43
N PRO A 155 -21.73 20.29 10.55
CA PRO A 155 -22.30 19.97 11.85
C PRO A 155 -23.45 20.91 12.24
N ASP A 156 -24.60 20.35 12.57
CA ASP A 156 -25.78 21.12 12.95
C ASP A 156 -25.62 21.79 14.34
N ASP A 157 -24.93 21.10 15.26
CA ASP A 157 -24.67 21.59 16.62
C ASP A 157 -23.17 21.88 16.78
N PHE A 158 -22.86 23.16 16.75
CA PHE A 158 -21.48 23.64 16.88
C PHE A 158 -20.84 23.26 18.23
N ASP A 159 -21.56 23.38 19.33
CA ASP A 159 -21.01 23.16 20.67
C ASP A 159 -20.71 21.67 20.89
N THR A 160 -21.62 20.80 20.47
CA THR A 160 -21.41 19.34 20.49
C THR A 160 -20.25 18.93 19.58
N TYR A 161 -20.16 19.49 18.38
CA TYR A 161 -19.05 19.22 17.46
C TYR A 161 -17.70 19.60 18.08
N MET A 162 -17.60 20.82 18.62
CA MET A 162 -16.35 21.29 19.24
C MET A 162 -15.98 20.50 20.50
N ALA A 163 -16.98 20.06 21.28
CA ALA A 163 -16.75 19.17 22.43
C ALA A 163 -16.16 17.82 21.98
N ASN A 164 -16.71 17.20 20.93
CA ASN A 164 -16.19 15.97 20.37
C ASN A 164 -14.76 16.12 19.83
N VAL A 165 -14.46 17.21 19.13
CA VAL A 165 -13.09 17.49 18.66
C VAL A 165 -12.14 17.67 19.83
N ARG A 166 -12.53 18.41 20.87
CA ARG A 166 -11.73 18.60 22.08
C ARG A 166 -11.40 17.27 22.74
N GLU A 167 -12.41 16.41 22.93
CA GLU A 167 -12.22 15.08 23.52
C GLU A 167 -11.30 14.20 22.66
N LYS A 168 -11.47 14.21 21.34
CA LYS A 168 -10.59 13.49 20.42
C LYS A 168 -9.13 13.91 20.58
N ILE A 169 -8.85 15.22 20.60
CA ILE A 169 -7.48 15.73 20.78
C ILE A 169 -6.92 15.30 22.14
N LEU A 170 -7.65 15.52 23.22
CA LEU A 170 -7.21 15.19 24.58
C LEU A 170 -6.92 13.69 24.75
N ARG A 171 -7.74 12.85 24.12
CA ARG A 171 -7.62 11.41 24.21
C ARG A 171 -6.43 10.88 23.43
N PHE A 172 -6.17 11.37 22.22
CA PHE A 172 -5.22 10.74 21.30
C PHE A 172 -3.90 11.52 21.10
N ARG A 173 -3.78 12.76 21.54
CA ARG A 173 -2.58 13.58 21.31
C ARG A 173 -1.26 13.00 21.82
N ASN A 174 -1.29 12.02 22.74
CA ASN A 174 -0.07 11.38 23.25
C ASN A 174 0.52 10.34 22.29
N HIS A 175 -0.24 9.89 21.30
CA HIS A 175 0.25 8.93 20.32
C HIS A 175 1.38 9.51 19.49
N ALA A 176 2.46 8.73 19.36
CA ALA A 176 3.65 9.13 18.62
C ALA A 176 3.38 9.26 17.13
N SER A 177 2.48 8.46 16.61
CA SER A 177 2.11 8.36 15.20
C SER A 177 1.36 9.58 14.65
N ILE A 178 0.51 10.25 15.44
CA ILE A 178 -0.27 11.40 14.94
C ILE A 178 0.67 12.51 14.53
N VAL A 179 0.72 12.81 13.23
CA VAL A 179 1.64 13.81 12.68
C VAL A 179 0.97 15.16 12.43
N LEU A 180 -0.30 15.17 12.08
CA LEU A 180 -1.07 16.39 11.88
C LEU A 180 -2.56 16.14 12.11
N TRP A 181 -3.30 17.24 12.29
CA TRP A 181 -4.74 17.27 12.42
C TRP A 181 -5.35 18.03 11.24
N CYS A 182 -6.35 17.45 10.59
CA CYS A 182 -7.02 18.08 9.45
C CYS A 182 -8.49 18.33 9.75
N ALA A 183 -8.97 19.53 9.39
CA ALA A 183 -10.33 19.91 9.72
C ALA A 183 -11.37 19.22 8.84
N ARG A 184 -11.15 19.22 7.50
CA ARG A 184 -12.15 18.78 6.55
C ARG A 184 -11.55 18.08 5.35
N ASN A 185 -12.27 17.08 4.87
CA ASN A 185 -12.00 16.45 3.59
C ASN A 185 -12.45 17.37 2.44
N GLU A 186 -11.55 17.59 1.46
CA GLU A 186 -11.80 18.25 0.17
C GLU A 186 -12.65 19.54 0.25
N GLY A 187 -12.37 20.38 1.21
CA GLY A 187 -13.03 21.67 1.40
C GLY A 187 -12.59 22.35 2.70
N TYR A 188 -12.88 23.63 2.81
CA TYR A 188 -12.65 24.37 4.05
C TYR A 188 -13.86 24.21 4.98
N PRO A 189 -13.64 24.05 6.30
CA PRO A 189 -14.74 24.11 7.26
C PRO A 189 -15.39 25.50 7.24
N PRO A 190 -16.66 25.63 7.68
CA PRO A 190 -17.26 26.94 7.91
C PRO A 190 -16.35 27.83 8.77
N LYS A 191 -16.29 29.13 8.44
CA LYS A 191 -15.34 30.04 9.10
C LYS A 191 -15.43 30.01 10.64
N LYS A 192 -16.63 29.92 11.21
CA LYS A 192 -16.83 29.82 12.66
C LYS A 192 -16.15 28.57 13.24
N ILE A 193 -16.20 27.45 12.53
CA ILE A 193 -15.56 26.20 12.93
C ILE A 193 -14.04 26.29 12.77
N ASP A 194 -13.55 26.79 11.62
CA ASP A 194 -12.10 26.92 11.38
C ASP A 194 -11.42 27.82 12.42
N ASP A 195 -12.02 28.98 12.72
CA ASP A 195 -11.50 29.90 13.74
C ASP A 195 -11.44 29.21 15.13
N ALA A 196 -12.50 28.49 15.51
CA ALA A 196 -12.56 27.78 16.79
C ALA A 196 -11.54 26.62 16.85
N LEU A 197 -11.36 25.88 15.77
CA LEU A 197 -10.38 24.80 15.68
C LEU A 197 -8.95 25.35 15.81
N ARG A 198 -8.63 26.48 15.18
CA ARG A 198 -7.32 27.14 15.32
C ARG A 198 -7.02 27.53 16.77
N VAL A 199 -8.00 28.08 17.47
CA VAL A 199 -7.87 28.42 18.89
C VAL A 199 -7.64 27.17 19.73
N LEU A 200 -8.46 26.14 19.51
CA LEU A 200 -8.39 24.87 20.23
C LEU A 200 -7.05 24.17 20.01
N MET A 201 -6.53 24.14 18.77
CA MET A 201 -5.23 23.57 18.44
C MET A 201 -4.09 24.33 19.10
N ALA A 202 -4.13 25.66 19.12
CA ALA A 202 -3.13 26.48 19.81
C ALA A 202 -3.13 26.23 21.33
N GLU A 203 -4.29 25.94 21.92
CA GLU A 203 -4.42 25.62 23.35
C GLU A 203 -3.94 24.20 23.69
N LEU A 204 -4.39 23.21 22.94
CA LEU A 204 -4.24 21.80 23.31
C LEU A 204 -3.09 21.08 22.62
N GLU A 205 -2.73 21.50 21.40
CA GLU A 205 -1.80 20.78 20.54
C GLU A 205 -0.91 21.70 19.68
N PRO A 206 -0.15 22.61 20.31
CA PRO A 206 0.66 23.61 19.59
C PRO A 206 1.84 23.01 18.82
N THR A 207 2.12 21.73 18.98
CA THR A 207 3.29 21.04 18.42
C THR A 207 3.04 20.37 17.08
N ARG A 208 1.76 20.18 16.70
CA ARG A 208 1.39 19.56 15.43
C ARG A 208 0.72 20.55 14.49
N LEU A 209 0.91 20.29 13.20
CA LEU A 209 0.30 21.09 12.16
C LEU A 209 -1.23 20.92 12.18
N TYR A 210 -1.93 22.05 12.12
CA TYR A 210 -3.34 22.10 11.76
C TYR A 210 -3.48 22.39 10.26
N GLN A 211 -4.10 21.48 9.53
CA GLN A 211 -4.43 21.58 8.11
C GLN A 211 -5.94 21.80 7.96
N ALA A 212 -6.36 22.91 7.38
CA ALA A 212 -7.80 23.22 7.28
C ALA A 212 -8.52 22.38 6.23
N ASN A 213 -7.82 22.04 5.14
CA ASN A 213 -8.38 21.38 3.96
C ASN A 213 -7.39 20.32 3.43
N SER A 214 -7.90 19.14 3.10
CA SER A 214 -7.05 18.05 2.59
C SER A 214 -6.76 18.13 1.09
N ALA A 215 -7.50 18.94 0.33
CA ALA A 215 -7.46 18.92 -1.13
C ALA A 215 -6.61 20.01 -1.75
N ASP A 216 -6.65 21.21 -1.19
CA ASP A 216 -5.99 22.38 -1.76
C ASP A 216 -5.46 23.34 -0.69
N GLY A 217 -4.62 24.27 -1.10
CA GLY A 217 -3.90 25.17 -0.22
C GLY A 217 -2.77 24.48 0.56
N ARG A 218 -1.82 25.26 1.06
CA ARG A 218 -0.68 24.79 1.86
C ARG A 218 0.05 23.56 1.33
N GLY A 219 0.26 23.51 0.01
CA GLY A 219 1.11 22.50 -0.64
C GLY A 219 0.55 21.08 -0.71
N VAL A 220 -0.76 20.92 -0.62
CA VAL A 220 -1.44 19.63 -0.80
C VAL A 220 -2.33 19.66 -2.04
N ASN A 221 -2.54 18.49 -2.65
CA ASN A 221 -3.43 18.27 -3.80
C ASN A 221 -4.25 16.99 -3.59
N SER A 222 -5.53 17.03 -3.96
CA SER A 222 -6.42 15.85 -3.97
C SER A 222 -7.03 15.62 -5.36
N HIS A 223 -8.27 15.14 -5.42
CA HIS A 223 -9.12 14.99 -6.61
C HIS A 223 -8.62 13.97 -7.64
N GLY A 224 -8.08 12.85 -7.18
CA GLY A 224 -7.76 11.68 -8.00
C GLY A 224 -6.59 11.87 -8.97
N PRO A 225 -6.58 11.14 -10.08
CA PRO A 225 -7.64 10.28 -10.60
C PRO A 225 -7.96 9.08 -9.72
N TYR A 226 -9.19 8.54 -9.85
CA TYR A 226 -9.67 7.39 -9.06
C TYR A 226 -9.96 6.17 -9.94
N HIS A 227 -9.76 6.28 -11.24
CA HIS A 227 -9.94 5.23 -12.23
C HIS A 227 -8.60 4.85 -12.87
N TRP A 228 -8.57 3.70 -13.53
CA TRP A 228 -7.38 3.22 -14.21
C TRP A 228 -6.88 4.23 -15.25
N ARG A 229 -5.58 4.44 -15.26
CA ARG A 229 -4.84 5.22 -16.24
C ARG A 229 -3.67 4.40 -16.77
N THR A 230 -3.21 4.73 -17.98
CA THR A 230 -2.00 4.09 -18.49
C THR A 230 -0.83 4.38 -17.56
N PRO A 231 0.06 3.40 -17.27
CA PRO A 231 1.17 3.60 -16.35
C PRO A 231 1.99 4.84 -16.67
N ARG A 232 2.25 5.10 -17.94
CA ARG A 232 3.01 6.25 -18.41
C ARG A 232 2.43 7.60 -17.99
N GLU A 233 1.11 7.73 -17.90
CA GLU A 233 0.46 8.98 -17.49
C GLU A 233 0.82 9.37 -16.06
N PHE A 234 0.99 8.41 -15.16
CA PHE A 234 1.33 8.69 -13.76
C PHE A 234 2.69 9.38 -13.58
N TYR A 235 3.63 9.18 -14.50
CA TYR A 235 4.92 9.87 -14.49
C TYR A 235 4.84 11.32 -15.00
N THR A 236 3.76 11.71 -15.67
CA THR A 236 3.59 13.07 -16.17
C THR A 236 3.02 14.04 -15.13
N PHE A 237 2.40 13.54 -14.07
CA PHE A 237 1.83 14.38 -13.01
C PHE A 237 2.93 15.14 -12.27
N ASN A 238 2.70 16.44 -12.07
CA ASN A 238 3.65 17.34 -11.39
C ASN A 238 2.97 17.98 -10.18
N GLU A 239 2.77 17.18 -9.14
CA GLU A 239 2.03 17.54 -7.95
C GLU A 239 2.96 17.64 -6.75
N ALA A 240 2.53 18.41 -5.74
CA ALA A 240 3.22 18.56 -4.48
C ALA A 240 3.01 17.34 -3.56
N PHE A 241 2.19 17.47 -2.53
CA PHE A 241 1.76 16.39 -1.67
C PHE A 241 0.40 15.88 -2.16
N LYS A 242 0.37 14.68 -2.73
CA LYS A 242 -0.87 14.08 -3.26
C LYS A 242 -1.61 13.35 -2.18
N THR A 243 -2.78 13.86 -1.78
CA THR A 243 -3.58 13.29 -0.69
C THR A 243 -4.54 12.20 -1.13
N GLU A 244 -4.88 12.13 -2.42
CA GLU A 244 -5.76 11.10 -2.97
C GLU A 244 -5.43 10.78 -4.42
N ILE A 245 -5.20 9.50 -4.70
CA ILE A 245 -5.05 8.95 -6.05
C ILE A 245 -5.35 7.45 -6.00
N GLY A 246 -6.14 6.94 -6.95
CA GLY A 246 -6.55 5.54 -6.93
C GLY A 246 -6.83 4.97 -8.32
N SER A 247 -7.13 3.69 -8.33
CA SER A 247 -7.52 2.95 -9.54
C SER A 247 -8.48 1.83 -9.18
N VAL A 248 -9.13 1.24 -10.18
CA VAL A 248 -9.77 -0.07 -10.03
C VAL A 248 -8.72 -1.06 -9.52
N SER A 249 -9.08 -1.90 -8.58
CA SER A 249 -8.22 -2.91 -7.96
C SER A 249 -8.99 -4.20 -7.79
N VAL A 250 -8.97 -5.02 -8.84
CA VAL A 250 -9.71 -6.28 -8.87
C VAL A 250 -9.12 -7.25 -7.86
N PRO A 251 -9.94 -7.87 -6.97
CA PRO A 251 -9.49 -8.88 -6.02
C PRO A 251 -8.97 -10.16 -6.71
N THR A 252 -8.47 -11.10 -5.92
CA THR A 252 -8.17 -12.46 -6.38
C THR A 252 -9.47 -13.20 -6.74
N LEU A 253 -9.36 -14.28 -7.51
CA LEU A 253 -10.51 -15.06 -7.94
C LEU A 253 -11.31 -15.59 -6.74
N GLU A 254 -10.62 -16.12 -5.75
CA GLU A 254 -11.23 -16.67 -4.54
C GLU A 254 -11.94 -15.58 -3.70
N SER A 255 -11.40 -14.40 -3.66
CA SER A 255 -12.04 -13.26 -2.97
C SER A 255 -13.33 -12.85 -3.69
N ILE A 256 -13.35 -12.88 -5.03
CA ILE A 256 -14.58 -12.63 -5.82
C ILE A 256 -15.61 -13.73 -5.58
N HIS A 257 -15.19 -14.99 -5.59
CA HIS A 257 -16.07 -16.12 -5.27
C HIS A 257 -16.67 -16.02 -3.86
N GLY A 258 -15.90 -15.49 -2.91
CA GLY A 258 -16.36 -15.30 -1.53
C GLY A 258 -17.30 -14.12 -1.30
N MET A 259 -17.34 -13.14 -2.21
CA MET A 259 -18.19 -11.94 -2.04
C MET A 259 -19.48 -11.96 -2.87
N MET A 260 -19.56 -12.76 -3.93
CA MET A 260 -20.71 -12.81 -4.82
C MET A 260 -21.21 -14.26 -5.02
N PRO A 261 -22.50 -14.47 -5.24
CA PRO A 261 -23.04 -15.80 -5.54
C PRO A 261 -22.57 -16.28 -6.93
N GLU A 262 -22.39 -17.59 -7.09
CA GLU A 262 -21.87 -18.25 -8.31
C GLU A 262 -22.59 -17.83 -9.59
N LYS A 263 -23.92 -17.65 -9.54
CA LYS A 263 -24.72 -17.23 -10.70
C LYS A 263 -24.31 -15.86 -11.28
N ASP A 264 -23.58 -15.03 -10.49
CA ASP A 264 -23.19 -13.66 -10.86
C ASP A 264 -21.70 -13.56 -11.22
N TRP A 265 -20.92 -14.64 -11.13
CA TRP A 265 -19.47 -14.60 -11.38
C TRP A 265 -19.12 -14.26 -12.82
N GLU A 266 -19.84 -14.81 -13.78
CA GLU A 266 -19.51 -14.71 -15.21
C GLU A 266 -20.24 -13.57 -15.95
N THR A 267 -21.03 -12.76 -15.24
CA THR A 267 -21.79 -11.67 -15.86
C THR A 267 -21.76 -10.43 -15.00
N ILE A 268 -21.18 -9.34 -15.54
CA ILE A 268 -21.20 -8.04 -14.87
C ILE A 268 -22.64 -7.53 -14.81
N ASN A 269 -23.18 -7.42 -13.61
CA ASN A 269 -24.57 -7.10 -13.33
C ASN A 269 -24.69 -6.14 -12.11
N ASP A 270 -25.89 -6.04 -11.52
CA ASP A 270 -26.13 -5.17 -10.36
C ASP A 270 -25.37 -5.63 -9.11
N ASP A 271 -25.11 -6.94 -8.90
CA ASP A 271 -24.29 -7.43 -7.78
C ASP A 271 -22.86 -6.92 -7.89
N TRP A 272 -22.28 -6.92 -9.11
CA TRP A 272 -20.97 -6.28 -9.34
C TRP A 272 -21.00 -4.78 -9.03
N ALA A 273 -22.09 -4.10 -9.36
CA ALA A 273 -22.24 -2.68 -9.09
C ALA A 273 -22.38 -2.38 -7.58
N GLU A 274 -23.01 -3.26 -6.80
CA GLU A 274 -23.07 -3.18 -5.35
C GLU A 274 -21.67 -3.33 -4.71
N HIS A 275 -20.76 -4.04 -5.39
CA HIS A 275 -19.35 -4.13 -5.05
C HIS A 275 -18.48 -3.05 -5.72
N ASP A 276 -19.04 -1.89 -6.03
CA ASP A 276 -18.38 -0.70 -6.59
C ASP A 276 -17.78 -0.88 -7.99
N PHE A 277 -18.16 -1.90 -8.78
CA PHE A 277 -17.51 -2.13 -10.05
C PHE A 277 -18.05 -1.21 -11.16
N ALA A 278 -19.35 -1.14 -11.39
CA ALA A 278 -19.91 -0.41 -12.53
C ALA A 278 -20.42 1.00 -12.16
N LYS A 279 -20.76 1.26 -10.90
CA LYS A 279 -21.40 2.50 -10.45
C LYS A 279 -20.59 3.31 -9.45
N GLY A 280 -19.89 2.65 -8.55
CA GLY A 280 -19.17 3.30 -7.45
C GLY A 280 -17.77 3.75 -7.82
N ALA A 281 -17.06 2.98 -8.62
CA ALA A 281 -15.70 3.32 -9.05
C ALA A 281 -15.71 4.18 -10.30
N SER A 282 -15.03 5.30 -10.27
CA SER A 282 -14.84 6.15 -11.44
C SER A 282 -14.20 5.36 -12.59
N GLY A 283 -14.98 5.05 -13.61
CA GLY A 283 -14.55 4.29 -14.80
C GLY A 283 -14.59 2.76 -14.64
N GLY A 284 -15.25 2.22 -13.59
CA GLY A 284 -15.40 0.76 -13.42
C GLY A 284 -16.12 0.09 -14.59
N ASP A 285 -17.10 0.74 -15.17
CA ASP A 285 -17.84 0.28 -16.34
C ASP A 285 -17.01 0.23 -17.64
N SER A 286 -15.99 1.07 -17.78
CA SER A 286 -15.05 1.08 -18.93
C SER A 286 -13.86 0.14 -18.76
N TYR A 287 -13.64 -0.36 -17.56
CA TYR A 287 -12.46 -1.16 -17.21
C TYR A 287 -12.36 -2.48 -17.98
N PRO A 288 -13.42 -3.29 -18.17
CA PRO A 288 -13.34 -4.52 -18.96
C PRO A 288 -12.93 -4.28 -20.41
N ALA A 289 -13.40 -3.18 -21.01
CA ALA A 289 -13.02 -2.81 -22.38
C ALA A 289 -11.52 -2.46 -22.47
N MET A 290 -11.00 -1.75 -21.46
CA MET A 290 -9.57 -1.46 -21.34
C MET A 290 -8.73 -2.74 -21.19
N ILE A 291 -9.15 -3.67 -20.32
CA ILE A 291 -8.48 -4.97 -20.15
C ILE A 291 -8.41 -5.73 -21.46
N ALA A 292 -9.53 -5.81 -22.19
CA ALA A 292 -9.57 -6.50 -23.49
C ALA A 292 -8.70 -5.80 -24.55
N ALA A 293 -8.69 -4.48 -24.59
CA ALA A 293 -7.88 -3.73 -25.54
C ALA A 293 -6.38 -3.88 -25.28
N ARG A 294 -5.97 -3.87 -23.99
CA ARG A 294 -4.57 -3.91 -23.58
C ARG A 294 -3.98 -5.30 -23.58
N TYR A 295 -4.69 -6.28 -23.01
CA TYR A 295 -4.18 -7.64 -22.74
C TYR A 295 -4.83 -8.74 -23.59
N GLY A 296 -5.74 -8.41 -24.51
CA GLY A 296 -6.45 -9.37 -25.34
C GLY A 296 -7.82 -9.75 -24.79
N ARG A 297 -8.57 -10.50 -25.64
CA ARG A 297 -9.93 -10.93 -25.35
C ARG A 297 -10.01 -11.63 -23.99
N VAL A 298 -10.98 -11.24 -23.17
CA VAL A 298 -11.31 -11.91 -21.91
C VAL A 298 -12.17 -13.15 -22.20
N LEU A 299 -11.80 -14.29 -21.65
CA LEU A 299 -12.45 -15.59 -21.91
C LEU A 299 -13.50 -15.93 -20.84
N ASN A 300 -13.21 -15.67 -19.59
CA ASN A 300 -14.04 -15.95 -18.42
C ASN A 300 -13.57 -15.12 -17.22
N LEU A 301 -14.19 -15.26 -16.05
CA LEU A 301 -13.81 -14.53 -14.82
C LEU A 301 -12.34 -14.78 -14.45
N ALA A 302 -11.86 -16.02 -14.48
CA ALA A 302 -10.48 -16.32 -14.09
C ALA A 302 -9.46 -15.60 -14.99
N ASP A 303 -9.71 -15.57 -16.31
CA ASP A 303 -8.88 -14.82 -17.25
C ASP A 303 -8.99 -13.30 -17.06
N PHE A 304 -10.19 -12.79 -16.74
CA PHE A 304 -10.39 -11.39 -16.38
C PHE A 304 -9.55 -11.00 -15.15
N VAL A 305 -9.61 -11.82 -14.09
CA VAL A 305 -8.84 -11.62 -12.87
C VAL A 305 -7.34 -11.67 -13.16
N ARG A 306 -6.86 -12.69 -13.89
CA ARG A 306 -5.45 -12.84 -14.30
C ARG A 306 -4.94 -11.59 -15.00
N LYS A 307 -5.70 -11.04 -15.97
CA LYS A 307 -5.38 -9.81 -16.70
C LYS A 307 -5.45 -8.58 -15.80
N SER A 308 -6.43 -8.54 -14.91
CA SER A 308 -6.59 -7.44 -13.96
C SER A 308 -5.46 -7.37 -12.94
N GLN A 309 -4.84 -8.51 -12.55
CA GLN A 309 -3.67 -8.47 -11.66
C GLN A 309 -2.47 -7.76 -12.33
N LEU A 310 -2.27 -7.90 -13.64
CA LEU A 310 -1.26 -7.10 -14.35
C LEU A 310 -1.60 -5.61 -14.31
N ALA A 311 -2.84 -5.26 -14.61
CA ALA A 311 -3.31 -3.87 -14.59
C ALA A 311 -3.20 -3.23 -13.21
N ASN A 312 -3.56 -3.96 -12.14
CA ASN A 312 -3.37 -3.54 -10.76
C ASN A 312 -1.89 -3.25 -10.48
N TYR A 313 -1.01 -4.20 -10.83
CA TYR A 313 0.43 -4.08 -10.58
C TYR A 313 1.01 -2.85 -11.31
N GLU A 314 0.74 -2.70 -12.60
CA GLU A 314 1.23 -1.57 -13.39
C GLU A 314 0.75 -0.22 -12.84
N ALA A 315 -0.56 -0.09 -12.58
CA ALA A 315 -1.14 1.18 -12.15
C ALA A 315 -0.64 1.61 -10.77
N PHE A 316 -0.68 0.70 -9.79
CA PHE A 316 -0.27 1.02 -8.41
C PHE A 316 1.24 1.26 -8.30
N ARG A 317 2.08 0.51 -9.04
CA ARG A 317 3.51 0.78 -9.12
C ARG A 317 3.77 2.17 -9.71
N ALA A 318 3.18 2.47 -10.88
CA ALA A 318 3.40 3.73 -11.58
C ALA A 318 2.92 4.96 -10.79
N MET A 319 1.85 4.83 -9.98
CA MET A 319 1.41 5.90 -9.07
C MET A 319 2.55 6.36 -8.16
N TYR A 320 3.26 5.42 -7.53
CA TYR A 320 4.35 5.73 -6.61
C TYR A 320 5.64 6.07 -7.34
N GLU A 321 6.03 5.32 -8.37
CA GLU A 321 7.25 5.56 -9.13
C GLU A 321 7.24 6.93 -9.83
N GLY A 322 6.10 7.33 -10.40
CA GLY A 322 5.96 8.66 -11.01
C GLY A 322 6.17 9.81 -10.01
N ARG A 323 5.89 9.58 -8.71
CA ARG A 323 6.16 10.54 -7.62
C ARG A 323 7.59 10.40 -7.11
N ASN A 324 8.13 9.20 -7.04
CA ASN A 324 9.53 8.96 -6.72
C ASN A 324 10.48 9.71 -7.68
N ALA A 325 10.18 9.70 -8.98
CA ALA A 325 10.93 10.45 -10.00
C ALA A 325 11.05 11.96 -9.71
N LYS A 326 10.15 12.48 -8.87
CA LYS A 326 10.06 13.90 -8.48
C LYS A 326 10.29 14.11 -6.99
N LEU A 327 11.02 13.22 -6.35
CA LEU A 327 11.31 13.20 -4.93
C LEU A 327 11.79 14.56 -4.42
N PHE A 328 10.96 15.25 -3.61
CA PHE A 328 11.13 16.61 -3.10
C PHE A 328 11.28 17.72 -4.16
N HIS A 329 10.98 17.43 -5.46
CA HIS A 329 11.08 18.36 -6.59
C HIS A 329 9.98 18.12 -7.64
N PRO A 330 8.71 18.46 -7.43
CA PRO A 330 8.14 19.11 -6.23
C PRO A 330 7.51 18.13 -5.23
N THR A 331 7.45 16.83 -5.51
CA THR A 331 6.61 15.89 -4.78
C THR A 331 7.20 15.55 -3.41
N THR A 332 6.41 15.70 -2.36
CA THR A 332 6.79 15.41 -0.97
C THR A 332 6.03 14.25 -0.37
N GLY A 333 5.00 13.75 -1.06
CA GLY A 333 4.23 12.61 -0.61
C GLY A 333 3.11 12.20 -1.55
N ILE A 334 2.69 10.97 -1.38
CA ILE A 334 1.56 10.33 -2.05
C ILE A 334 0.77 9.50 -1.07
N ILE A 335 -0.56 9.63 -1.08
CA ILE A 335 -1.49 8.80 -0.33
C ILE A 335 -2.50 8.20 -1.32
N THR A 336 -2.54 6.87 -1.43
CA THR A 336 -3.48 6.20 -2.33
C THR A 336 -4.91 6.24 -1.79
N TRP A 337 -5.87 6.44 -2.65
CA TRP A 337 -7.30 6.34 -2.38
C TRP A 337 -7.83 5.02 -2.94
N MET A 338 -8.22 4.04 -2.14
CA MET A 338 -7.97 3.84 -0.71
C MET A 338 -6.97 2.70 -0.56
N SER A 339 -6.40 2.53 0.63
CA SER A 339 -5.50 1.39 0.87
C SER A 339 -6.21 0.17 1.46
N ASN A 340 -7.30 0.38 2.21
CA ASN A 340 -8.14 -0.68 2.75
C ASN A 340 -9.56 -0.61 2.18
N PRO A 341 -10.25 -1.74 2.03
CA PRO A 341 -11.65 -1.77 1.65
C PRO A 341 -12.56 -1.49 2.84
N ALA A 342 -13.55 -0.63 2.66
CA ALA A 342 -14.61 -0.42 3.65
C ALA A 342 -15.70 -1.51 3.59
N GLN A 343 -15.74 -2.24 2.48
CA GLN A 343 -16.64 -3.36 2.18
C GLN A 343 -15.99 -4.26 1.13
N PRO A 344 -16.46 -5.47 0.88
CA PRO A 344 -16.03 -6.26 -0.27
C PRO A 344 -16.26 -5.48 -1.56
N SER A 345 -15.18 -5.15 -2.30
CA SER A 345 -15.29 -4.29 -3.48
C SER A 345 -14.20 -4.57 -4.54
N PHE A 346 -14.37 -3.99 -5.73
CA PHE A 346 -13.42 -4.08 -6.85
C PHE A 346 -12.49 -2.87 -6.98
N VAL A 347 -12.49 -1.94 -6.01
CA VAL A 347 -11.84 -0.65 -6.21
C VAL A 347 -10.88 -0.27 -5.10
N TRP A 348 -9.81 0.41 -5.53
CA TRP A 348 -8.89 1.26 -4.81
C TRP A 348 -8.00 0.58 -3.76
N GLN A 349 -8.26 -0.64 -3.35
CA GLN A 349 -7.63 -1.37 -2.25
C GLN A 349 -6.31 -2.04 -2.67
N ILE A 350 -5.38 -2.20 -1.71
CA ILE A 350 -4.15 -2.98 -1.92
C ILE A 350 -4.25 -4.40 -1.35
N TYR A 351 -5.28 -4.69 -0.57
CA TYR A 351 -5.70 -6.01 -0.12
C TYR A 351 -7.22 -6.03 -0.01
N HIS A 352 -7.83 -7.19 -0.17
CA HIS A 352 -9.28 -7.32 -0.17
C HIS A 352 -9.87 -7.37 1.25
N HIS A 353 -11.19 -7.25 1.37
CA HIS A 353 -11.92 -7.24 2.65
C HIS A 353 -11.69 -8.53 3.47
N ASP A 354 -11.46 -9.67 2.85
CA ASP A 354 -11.11 -10.94 3.49
C ASP A 354 -9.63 -11.01 3.94
N LEU A 355 -8.86 -9.94 3.78
CA LEU A 355 -7.43 -9.80 4.07
C LEU A 355 -6.51 -10.54 3.08
N GLU A 356 -6.99 -10.92 1.92
CA GLU A 356 -6.15 -11.43 0.84
C GLU A 356 -5.41 -10.27 0.15
N PRO A 357 -4.07 -10.25 0.12
CA PRO A 357 -3.33 -9.26 -0.64
C PRO A 357 -3.41 -9.56 -2.14
N ASN A 358 -3.69 -8.55 -2.95
CA ASN A 358 -3.63 -8.64 -4.40
C ASN A 358 -2.32 -8.08 -4.95
N SER A 359 -2.15 -8.07 -6.27
CA SER A 359 -0.91 -7.58 -6.91
C SER A 359 -0.63 -6.10 -6.65
N ALA A 360 -1.64 -5.28 -6.35
CA ALA A 360 -1.47 -3.87 -6.01
C ALA A 360 -0.64 -3.67 -4.72
N LEU A 361 -0.78 -4.55 -3.71
CA LEU A 361 0.03 -4.47 -2.49
C LEU A 361 1.52 -4.62 -2.82
N PHE A 362 1.87 -5.60 -3.65
CA PHE A 362 3.26 -5.88 -3.99
C PHE A 362 3.84 -4.83 -4.93
N ALA A 363 3.01 -4.26 -5.81
CA ALA A 363 3.37 -3.12 -6.64
C ALA A 363 3.73 -1.88 -5.78
N VAL A 364 2.88 -1.55 -4.80
CA VAL A 364 3.15 -0.48 -3.83
C VAL A 364 4.38 -0.79 -2.99
N LYS A 365 4.49 -2.03 -2.46
CA LYS A 365 5.64 -2.48 -1.69
C LYS A 365 6.95 -2.28 -2.46
N LYS A 366 6.98 -2.62 -3.73
CA LYS A 366 8.12 -2.45 -4.62
C LYS A 366 8.46 -0.97 -4.82
N ALA A 367 7.51 -0.17 -5.27
CA ALA A 367 7.72 1.25 -5.55
C ALA A 367 7.99 2.09 -4.27
N ALA A 368 7.59 1.62 -3.10
CA ALA A 368 7.77 2.27 -1.81
C ALA A 368 9.06 1.86 -1.05
N GLU A 369 9.98 1.15 -1.69
CA GLU A 369 11.30 0.82 -1.10
C GLU A 369 12.06 2.10 -0.73
N MET A 370 12.84 2.05 0.36
CA MET A 370 13.69 3.18 0.80
C MET A 370 14.81 3.48 -0.17
N VAL A 371 15.35 2.45 -0.80
CA VAL A 371 16.24 2.52 -1.96
C VAL A 371 15.57 1.75 -3.07
N HIS A 372 15.33 2.41 -4.20
CA HIS A 372 14.55 1.84 -5.29
C HIS A 372 15.20 2.10 -6.63
N ILE A 373 15.16 1.12 -7.54
CA ILE A 373 15.54 1.28 -8.94
C ILE A 373 14.29 1.18 -9.81
N GLN A 374 14.09 2.14 -10.70
CA GLN A 374 12.91 2.21 -11.55
C GLN A 374 13.25 2.60 -12.99
N LEU A 375 12.34 2.24 -13.90
CA LEU A 375 12.31 2.76 -15.26
C LEU A 375 11.20 3.82 -15.35
N ASN A 376 11.55 5.05 -15.62
CA ASN A 376 10.58 6.09 -15.91
C ASN A 376 9.91 5.79 -17.26
N GLU A 377 8.68 5.33 -17.24
CA GLU A 377 7.99 4.89 -18.45
C GLU A 377 7.63 6.03 -19.41
N SER A 378 7.64 7.27 -18.93
CA SER A 378 7.40 8.46 -19.77
C SER A 378 8.64 8.90 -20.57
N THR A 379 9.82 8.84 -19.94
CA THR A 379 11.08 9.33 -20.53
C THR A 379 11.99 8.22 -21.03
N GLY A 380 11.85 7.01 -20.48
CA GLY A 380 12.76 5.89 -20.72
C GLY A 380 14.03 5.95 -19.88
N ASP A 381 14.12 6.85 -18.90
CA ASP A 381 15.25 6.92 -17.97
C ASP A 381 15.26 5.75 -16.98
N VAL A 382 16.43 5.22 -16.69
CA VAL A 382 16.67 4.39 -15.51
C VAL A 382 17.00 5.32 -14.35
N GLU A 383 16.26 5.21 -13.26
CA GLU A 383 16.38 6.11 -12.11
C GLU A 383 16.64 5.32 -10.83
N VAL A 384 17.51 5.85 -9.96
CA VAL A 384 17.74 5.35 -8.60
C VAL A 384 17.20 6.36 -7.61
N ILE A 385 16.30 5.90 -6.76
CA ILE A 385 15.65 6.68 -5.71
C ILE A 385 16.32 6.34 -4.39
N ASN A 386 16.88 7.35 -3.73
CA ASN A 386 17.50 7.21 -2.41
C ASN A 386 16.73 8.03 -1.38
N ASN A 387 15.89 7.38 -0.56
CA ASN A 387 15.18 8.00 0.56
C ASN A 387 15.98 7.98 1.88
N LEU A 388 17.18 7.44 1.88
CA LEU A 388 18.01 7.40 3.08
C LEU A 388 18.59 8.78 3.40
N ALA A 389 18.90 8.99 4.67
CA ALA A 389 19.59 10.20 5.16
C ALA A 389 21.11 10.19 4.88
N VAL A 390 21.58 9.21 4.11
CA VAL A 390 23.00 9.05 3.72
C VAL A 390 23.11 8.84 2.21
N PRO A 391 24.24 9.26 1.58
CA PRO A 391 24.50 8.97 0.18
C PRO A 391 24.57 7.45 -0.06
N LEU A 392 24.24 7.03 -1.28
CA LEU A 392 24.30 5.64 -1.72
C LEU A 392 25.34 5.48 -2.81
N SER A 393 26.26 4.51 -2.62
CA SER A 393 27.12 3.97 -3.68
C SER A 393 26.68 2.55 -3.99
N ALA A 394 26.41 2.27 -5.27
CA ALA A 394 25.83 1.01 -5.70
C ALA A 394 26.24 0.68 -7.15
N ARG A 395 25.85 -0.50 -7.63
CA ARG A 395 25.89 -0.88 -9.03
C ARG A 395 24.50 -1.25 -9.50
N ALA A 396 24.07 -0.70 -10.63
CA ALA A 396 22.84 -1.08 -11.29
C ALA A 396 23.12 -1.92 -12.53
N HIS A 397 22.25 -2.91 -12.78
CA HIS A 397 22.26 -3.75 -13.94
C HIS A 397 20.90 -3.64 -14.64
N LEU A 398 20.92 -3.36 -15.95
CA LEU A 398 19.77 -3.37 -16.84
C LEU A 398 19.89 -4.55 -17.78
N ALA A 399 18.85 -5.35 -17.93
CA ALA A 399 18.74 -6.39 -18.95
C ALA A 399 17.39 -6.31 -19.65
N ILE A 400 17.40 -6.50 -21.00
CA ILE A 400 16.18 -6.54 -21.80
C ILE A 400 16.05 -7.94 -22.42
N TYR A 401 14.84 -8.49 -22.31
CA TYR A 401 14.51 -9.81 -22.82
C TYR A 401 13.36 -9.73 -23.82
N ASN A 402 13.45 -10.48 -24.91
CA ASN A 402 12.35 -10.72 -25.81
C ASN A 402 11.31 -11.68 -25.21
N LEU A 403 10.15 -11.80 -25.82
CA LEU A 403 9.08 -12.73 -25.40
C LEU A 403 9.54 -14.19 -25.33
N ASP A 404 10.51 -14.58 -26.14
CA ASP A 404 11.10 -15.92 -26.14
C ASP A 404 12.09 -16.17 -24.99
N GLY A 405 12.26 -15.19 -24.09
CA GLY A 405 13.19 -15.24 -22.97
C GLY A 405 14.64 -14.95 -23.30
N SER A 406 14.99 -14.69 -24.59
CA SER A 406 16.35 -14.35 -24.98
C SER A 406 16.75 -12.96 -24.48
N ALA A 407 17.91 -12.84 -23.84
CA ALA A 407 18.50 -11.57 -23.46
C ALA A 407 19.08 -10.88 -24.71
N VAL A 408 18.59 -9.69 -25.04
CA VAL A 408 18.97 -8.94 -26.26
C VAL A 408 19.79 -7.69 -25.96
N TYR A 409 19.81 -7.23 -24.72
CA TYR A 409 20.59 -6.08 -24.30
C TYR A 409 20.93 -6.17 -22.81
N GLN A 410 22.13 -5.73 -22.45
CA GLN A 410 22.56 -5.61 -21.07
C GLN A 410 23.44 -4.37 -20.89
N ARG A 411 23.33 -3.71 -19.75
CA ARG A 411 24.16 -2.55 -19.40
C ARG A 411 24.32 -2.43 -17.90
N ASP A 412 25.56 -2.17 -17.48
CA ASP A 412 25.91 -1.86 -16.09
C ASP A 412 26.12 -0.37 -15.90
N TYR A 413 25.80 0.12 -14.70
CA TYR A 413 25.99 1.51 -14.29
C TYR A 413 26.64 1.55 -12.91
N ASP A 414 27.64 2.42 -12.76
CA ASP A 414 28.11 2.81 -11.43
C ASP A 414 27.18 3.91 -10.90
N VAL A 415 26.66 3.71 -9.69
CA VAL A 415 25.65 4.55 -9.07
C VAL A 415 26.23 5.34 -7.91
N SER A 416 26.06 6.68 -7.96
CA SER A 416 26.30 7.57 -6.84
C SER A 416 25.06 8.46 -6.66
N ALA A 417 24.23 8.13 -5.68
CA ALA A 417 22.99 8.85 -5.40
C ALA A 417 23.09 9.66 -4.11
N ALA A 418 22.75 10.94 -4.20
CA ALA A 418 22.72 11.83 -3.03
C ALA A 418 21.61 11.42 -2.04
N THR A 419 21.66 11.94 -0.82
CA THR A 419 20.63 11.77 0.20
C THR A 419 19.30 12.36 -0.26
N SER A 420 18.20 11.65 -0.03
CA SER A 420 16.85 12.13 -0.34
C SER A 420 16.72 12.66 -1.77
N ALA A 421 17.19 11.89 -2.76
CA ALA A 421 17.25 12.30 -4.16
C ALA A 421 16.85 11.17 -5.13
N ALA A 422 16.28 11.58 -6.27
CA ALA A 422 16.18 10.76 -7.47
C ALA A 422 17.39 11.05 -8.36
N THR A 423 18.05 10.01 -8.84
CA THR A 423 19.26 10.10 -9.68
C THR A 423 19.01 9.38 -10.99
N SER A 424 19.06 10.09 -12.13
CA SER A 424 19.01 9.49 -13.47
C SER A 424 20.33 8.81 -13.81
N LEU A 425 20.26 7.61 -14.36
CA LEU A 425 21.37 6.85 -14.94
C LEU A 425 21.42 6.99 -16.48
N GLY A 426 20.44 7.70 -17.04
CA GLY A 426 20.28 7.95 -18.47
C GLY A 426 19.17 7.14 -19.13
N VAL A 427 18.77 7.59 -20.29
CA VAL A 427 17.75 6.95 -21.12
C VAL A 427 18.26 5.62 -21.67
N VAL A 428 17.39 4.63 -21.72
CA VAL A 428 17.71 3.31 -22.28
C VAL A 428 17.92 3.41 -23.78
N ASP A 429 19.06 2.91 -24.27
CA ASP A 429 19.30 2.71 -25.70
C ASP A 429 18.56 1.44 -26.15
N TRP A 430 17.38 1.60 -26.71
CA TRP A 430 16.55 0.48 -27.12
C TRP A 430 17.17 -0.26 -28.30
N PRO A 431 17.51 -1.56 -28.18
CA PRO A 431 18.14 -2.30 -29.24
C PRO A 431 17.17 -2.55 -30.42
N ALA A 432 17.70 -2.73 -31.60
CA ALA A 432 16.93 -3.24 -32.74
C ALA A 432 16.53 -4.71 -32.48
N GLY A 433 15.42 -5.15 -33.11
CA GLY A 433 14.97 -6.54 -33.04
C GLY A 433 14.23 -6.93 -31.76
N LEU A 434 13.69 -5.94 -31.02
CA LEU A 434 12.77 -6.21 -29.93
C LEU A 434 11.49 -6.87 -30.41
N SER A 435 10.99 -7.86 -29.67
CA SER A 435 9.65 -8.42 -29.87
C SER A 435 8.56 -7.39 -29.58
N ALA A 436 7.36 -7.60 -30.12
CA ALA A 436 6.21 -6.69 -29.96
C ALA A 436 5.96 -6.30 -28.51
N VAL A 437 6.07 -7.25 -27.60
CA VAL A 437 6.20 -7.04 -26.16
C VAL A 437 7.56 -7.62 -25.74
N HIS A 438 8.25 -6.91 -24.85
CA HIS A 438 9.57 -7.27 -24.32
C HIS A 438 9.64 -6.92 -22.83
N PHE A 439 10.61 -7.49 -22.13
CA PHE A 439 10.75 -7.31 -20.70
C PHE A 439 12.01 -6.53 -20.36
N VAL A 440 11.91 -5.68 -19.34
CA VAL A 440 13.04 -4.94 -18.78
C VAL A 440 13.23 -5.36 -17.33
N LYS A 441 14.41 -5.86 -17.01
CA LYS A 441 14.81 -6.20 -15.63
C LYS A 441 15.85 -5.22 -15.16
N LEU A 442 15.65 -4.66 -13.98
CA LEU A 442 16.58 -3.78 -13.29
C LEU A 442 16.98 -4.42 -11.97
N GLU A 443 18.26 -4.39 -11.67
CA GLU A 443 18.82 -4.80 -10.38
C GLU A 443 19.74 -3.71 -9.84
N LEU A 444 19.66 -3.44 -8.54
CA LEU A 444 20.57 -2.54 -7.83
C LEU A 444 21.25 -3.31 -6.71
N LYS A 445 22.59 -3.34 -6.73
CA LYS A 445 23.41 -4.02 -5.70
C LYS A 445 24.27 -3.00 -4.98
N ASN A 446 24.33 -3.11 -3.65
CA ASN A 446 25.20 -2.26 -2.85
C ASN A 446 26.71 -2.60 -3.06
N ALA A 447 27.58 -1.88 -2.38
CA ALA A 447 29.05 -2.05 -2.53
C ALA A 447 29.52 -3.47 -2.18
N GLU A 448 28.79 -4.18 -1.31
CA GLU A 448 29.07 -5.58 -0.92
C GLU A 448 28.48 -6.60 -1.92
N GLY A 449 27.86 -6.15 -3.00
CA GLY A 449 27.24 -7.00 -4.02
C GLY A 449 25.87 -7.57 -3.62
N LYS A 450 25.30 -7.15 -2.51
CA LYS A 450 23.98 -7.56 -2.06
C LYS A 450 22.90 -6.81 -2.85
N LEU A 451 21.92 -7.55 -3.36
CA LEU A 451 20.72 -6.96 -3.99
C LEU A 451 19.95 -6.11 -2.97
N VAL A 452 19.73 -4.85 -3.28
CA VAL A 452 19.00 -3.89 -2.43
C VAL A 452 17.69 -3.42 -3.04
N SER A 453 17.56 -3.49 -4.36
CA SER A 453 16.33 -3.24 -5.10
C SER A 453 16.36 -3.94 -6.44
N GLU A 454 15.24 -4.30 -6.96
CA GLU A 454 15.05 -4.82 -8.30
C GLU A 454 13.69 -4.42 -8.83
N ASN A 455 13.52 -4.41 -10.15
CA ASN A 455 12.24 -4.14 -10.77
C ASN A 455 12.10 -4.90 -12.08
N PHE A 456 10.88 -5.17 -12.49
CA PHE A 456 10.57 -5.90 -13.71
C PHE A 456 9.40 -5.26 -14.45
N TYR A 457 9.62 -4.92 -15.72
CA TYR A 457 8.64 -4.27 -16.58
C TYR A 457 8.34 -5.13 -17.80
N TRP A 458 7.11 -5.12 -18.26
CA TRP A 458 6.67 -5.61 -19.56
C TRP A 458 6.23 -4.43 -20.37
N ARG A 459 6.74 -4.32 -21.58
CA ARG A 459 6.57 -3.13 -22.43
C ARG A 459 6.30 -3.54 -23.87
N ALA A 460 5.47 -2.74 -24.56
CA ALA A 460 5.32 -2.83 -26.00
C ALA A 460 6.25 -1.85 -26.74
N LEU A 461 6.39 -2.04 -28.04
CA LEU A 461 7.19 -1.18 -28.91
C LEU A 461 6.70 0.28 -28.90
N PRO A 462 7.58 1.27 -29.17
CA PRO A 462 7.18 2.66 -29.33
C PRO A 462 6.05 2.80 -30.37
N GLY A 463 5.03 3.61 -30.04
CA GLY A 463 3.83 3.77 -30.86
C GLY A 463 2.73 2.74 -30.56
N HIS A 464 3.04 1.68 -29.80
CA HIS A 464 2.13 0.61 -29.41
C HIS A 464 2.12 0.37 -27.90
N GLN A 465 2.46 1.39 -27.09
CA GLN A 465 2.74 1.25 -25.65
C GLN A 465 1.60 0.63 -24.82
N ASP A 466 0.38 0.68 -25.34
CA ASP A 466 -0.79 0.12 -24.65
C ASP A 466 -1.23 -1.25 -25.21
N ASP A 467 -0.50 -1.81 -26.18
CA ASP A 467 -0.79 -3.11 -26.77
C ASP A 467 0.12 -4.21 -26.19
N LEU A 468 -0.38 -4.87 -25.16
CA LEU A 468 0.30 -5.99 -24.50
C LEU A 468 -0.31 -7.35 -24.87
N ARG A 469 -1.16 -7.42 -25.90
CA ARG A 469 -1.86 -8.65 -26.32
C ARG A 469 -0.93 -9.81 -26.65
N ALA A 470 0.29 -9.51 -27.09
CA ALA A 470 1.29 -10.55 -27.36
C ALA A 470 1.68 -11.38 -26.10
N LEU A 471 1.39 -10.90 -24.89
CA LEU A 471 1.58 -11.67 -23.66
C LEU A 471 0.70 -12.94 -23.61
N ASP A 472 -0.47 -12.95 -24.24
CA ASP A 472 -1.31 -14.16 -24.33
C ASP A 472 -0.63 -15.32 -25.10
N GLY A 473 0.39 -14.99 -25.93
CA GLY A 473 1.19 -15.97 -26.65
C GLY A 473 2.38 -16.53 -25.89
N LEU A 474 2.62 -16.13 -24.64
CA LEU A 474 3.72 -16.68 -23.85
C LEU A 474 3.51 -18.17 -23.61
N ALA A 475 4.58 -18.96 -23.87
CA ALA A 475 4.55 -20.38 -23.56
C ALA A 475 4.46 -20.60 -22.05
N THR A 476 3.74 -21.66 -21.67
CA THR A 476 3.61 -22.07 -20.27
C THR A 476 4.96 -22.48 -19.70
N VAL A 477 5.26 -21.99 -18.50
CA VAL A 477 6.48 -22.30 -17.74
C VAL A 477 6.12 -23.14 -16.51
N THR A 478 6.86 -24.19 -16.27
CA THR A 478 6.83 -24.94 -15.00
C THR A 478 8.02 -24.49 -14.15
N LEU A 479 7.76 -24.09 -12.93
CA LEU A 479 8.80 -23.70 -11.98
C LEU A 479 9.18 -24.86 -11.07
N ASP A 480 10.48 -25.03 -10.82
CA ASP A 480 10.93 -25.91 -9.75
C ASP A 480 10.69 -25.22 -8.40
N ALA A 481 9.93 -25.85 -7.51
CA ALA A 481 9.61 -25.30 -6.20
C ALA A 481 10.12 -26.20 -5.07
N LYS A 482 10.78 -25.60 -4.08
CA LYS A 482 11.16 -26.27 -2.82
C LYS A 482 10.58 -25.49 -1.65
N VAL A 483 9.89 -26.18 -0.76
CA VAL A 483 9.22 -25.59 0.39
C VAL A 483 9.86 -26.08 1.68
N ALA A 484 10.18 -25.17 2.58
CA ALA A 484 10.68 -25.47 3.92
C ALA A 484 9.88 -24.68 4.96
N ARG A 485 9.47 -25.34 6.04
CA ARG A 485 8.74 -24.71 7.15
C ARG A 485 9.61 -24.65 8.40
N ARG A 486 9.56 -23.52 9.11
CA ARG A 486 10.11 -23.33 10.43
C ARG A 486 9.11 -22.60 11.34
N ASP A 487 8.89 -23.17 12.50
CA ASP A 487 7.97 -22.62 13.48
C ASP A 487 8.75 -21.92 14.61
N VAL A 488 8.24 -20.77 15.05
CA VAL A 488 8.70 -20.04 16.22
C VAL A 488 7.49 -19.72 17.10
N PRO A 489 7.66 -19.37 18.38
CA PRO A 489 6.53 -19.02 19.22
C PRO A 489 5.62 -17.97 18.59
N GLY A 490 4.35 -18.31 18.35
CA GLY A 490 3.33 -17.45 17.79
C GLY A 490 3.40 -17.21 16.27
N LYS A 491 4.36 -17.82 15.54
CA LYS A 491 4.51 -17.61 14.09
C LYS A 491 5.01 -18.87 13.39
N SER A 492 4.52 -19.08 12.18
CA SER A 492 5.09 -20.05 11.23
C SER A 492 5.64 -19.31 10.02
N TYR A 493 6.84 -19.68 9.61
CA TYR A 493 7.46 -19.21 8.38
C TYR A 493 7.60 -20.36 7.40
N ILE A 494 7.22 -20.09 6.15
CA ILE A 494 7.32 -21.04 5.04
C ILE A 494 8.20 -20.39 3.97
N ASP A 495 9.39 -20.92 3.78
CA ASP A 495 10.31 -20.46 2.75
C ASP A 495 10.08 -21.26 1.47
N VAL A 496 9.70 -20.60 0.40
CA VAL A 496 9.46 -21.17 -0.93
C VAL A 496 10.56 -20.73 -1.86
N MET A 497 11.44 -21.64 -2.22
CA MET A 497 12.46 -21.41 -3.25
C MET A 497 11.87 -21.81 -4.60
N LEU A 498 11.78 -20.85 -5.51
CA LEU A 498 11.37 -21.01 -6.89
C LEU A 498 12.60 -20.94 -7.81
N HIS A 499 12.64 -21.79 -8.84
CA HIS A 499 13.66 -21.73 -9.88
C HIS A 499 13.02 -21.90 -11.26
N ASN A 500 13.32 -20.99 -12.17
CA ASN A 500 12.90 -21.08 -13.56
C ASN A 500 13.99 -21.82 -14.37
N SER A 501 13.86 -23.14 -14.49
CA SER A 501 14.76 -23.97 -15.30
C SER A 501 14.42 -23.92 -16.81
N GLY A 502 13.33 -23.22 -17.18
CA GLY A 502 12.88 -23.08 -18.57
C GLY A 502 13.65 -22.00 -19.35
N THR A 503 13.27 -21.85 -20.62
CA THR A 503 13.85 -20.84 -21.53
C THR A 503 12.97 -19.58 -21.67
N GLN A 504 11.77 -19.60 -21.11
CA GLN A 504 10.81 -18.49 -21.17
C GLN A 504 10.78 -17.74 -19.84
N VAL A 505 10.33 -16.49 -19.87
CA VAL A 505 10.06 -15.73 -18.63
C VAL A 505 8.82 -16.31 -17.95
N ALA A 506 8.92 -16.62 -16.66
CA ALA A 506 7.77 -16.89 -15.81
C ALA A 506 7.22 -15.53 -15.31
N LEU A 507 6.13 -15.07 -15.89
CA LEU A 507 5.59 -13.73 -15.66
C LEU A 507 4.55 -13.75 -14.53
N MET A 508 4.66 -12.79 -13.60
CA MET A 508 3.69 -12.55 -12.52
C MET A 508 3.40 -13.83 -11.71
N THR A 509 4.46 -14.56 -11.35
CA THR A 509 4.34 -15.75 -10.48
C THR A 509 3.72 -15.36 -9.16
N HIS A 510 2.61 -16.02 -8.83
CA HIS A 510 1.81 -15.79 -7.63
C HIS A 510 1.85 -17.01 -6.72
N LEU A 511 1.95 -16.76 -5.42
CA LEU A 511 1.91 -17.77 -4.38
C LEU A 511 0.70 -17.54 -3.49
N GLN A 512 0.00 -18.63 -3.16
CA GLN A 512 -1.11 -18.61 -2.22
C GLN A 512 -0.93 -19.69 -1.16
N LEU A 513 -1.04 -19.30 0.10
CA LEU A 513 -0.95 -20.23 1.22
C LEU A 513 -2.33 -20.81 1.54
N ARG A 514 -2.43 -22.15 1.56
CA ARG A 514 -3.65 -22.88 1.85
C ARG A 514 -3.42 -23.93 2.95
N ARG A 515 -4.49 -24.33 3.60
CA ARG A 515 -4.50 -25.49 4.49
C ARG A 515 -4.63 -26.77 3.68
N LYS A 516 -3.72 -27.70 3.86
CA LYS A 516 -3.75 -28.98 3.10
C LYS A 516 -5.02 -29.80 3.33
N ARG A 517 -5.64 -29.68 4.51
CA ARG A 517 -6.78 -30.55 4.91
C ARG A 517 -8.10 -30.23 4.17
N ASP A 518 -8.32 -28.97 3.81
CA ASP A 518 -9.59 -28.45 3.28
C ASP A 518 -9.43 -27.52 2.08
N ASP A 519 -8.19 -27.29 1.64
CA ASP A 519 -7.79 -26.40 0.53
C ASP A 519 -8.23 -24.93 0.73
N GLU A 520 -8.58 -24.55 1.96
CA GLU A 520 -8.96 -23.18 2.29
C GLU A 520 -7.73 -22.27 2.43
N ARG A 521 -7.86 -21.02 1.99
CA ARG A 521 -6.81 -20.00 2.16
C ARG A 521 -6.49 -19.78 3.63
N VAL A 522 -5.23 -19.52 3.92
CA VAL A 522 -4.76 -19.09 5.24
C VAL A 522 -4.72 -17.56 5.26
N LEU A 523 -5.61 -16.93 6.02
CA LEU A 523 -5.73 -15.48 6.13
C LEU A 523 -5.86 -15.06 7.61
N PRO A 524 -5.19 -13.96 8.04
CA PRO A 524 -4.26 -13.14 7.28
C PRO A 524 -2.93 -13.85 7.00
N VAL A 525 -2.29 -13.50 5.89
CA VAL A 525 -1.00 -14.04 5.47
C VAL A 525 -0.07 -12.91 5.01
N TYR A 526 1.24 -13.06 5.26
CA TYR A 526 2.21 -12.03 4.90
C TYR A 526 3.34 -12.62 4.08
N TYR A 527 3.53 -12.12 2.86
CA TYR A 527 4.58 -12.56 1.95
C TYR A 527 5.75 -11.56 1.94
N SER A 528 6.97 -12.06 1.91
CA SER A 528 8.15 -11.20 1.69
C SER A 528 8.11 -10.53 0.32
N ASP A 529 7.60 -11.22 -0.71
CA ASP A 529 7.27 -10.72 -2.04
C ASP A 529 6.22 -11.64 -2.68
N ASN A 530 5.54 -11.17 -3.75
CA ASN A 530 4.59 -11.99 -4.53
C ASN A 530 4.37 -11.35 -5.90
N TYR A 531 3.70 -12.02 -6.83
CA TYR A 531 3.53 -11.56 -8.22
C TYR A 531 4.86 -11.20 -8.88
N ILE A 532 5.88 -12.02 -8.62
CA ILE A 532 7.23 -11.83 -9.13
C ILE A 532 7.39 -12.39 -10.54
N SER A 533 8.38 -11.88 -11.28
CA SER A 533 8.73 -12.43 -12.59
C SER A 533 10.15 -13.01 -12.55
N LEU A 534 10.33 -14.20 -13.13
CA LEU A 534 11.59 -14.92 -13.14
C LEU A 534 12.06 -15.10 -14.59
N VAL A 535 13.23 -14.57 -14.91
CA VAL A 535 13.88 -14.83 -16.20
C VAL A 535 14.46 -16.26 -16.23
N PRO A 536 14.84 -16.81 -17.40
CA PRO A 536 15.49 -18.10 -17.50
C PRO A 536 16.69 -18.26 -16.55
N ASN A 537 16.77 -19.41 -15.87
CA ASN A 537 17.79 -19.76 -14.87
C ASN A 537 17.82 -18.91 -13.58
N GLU A 538 16.78 -18.12 -13.34
CA GLU A 538 16.67 -17.33 -12.11
C GLU A 538 16.05 -18.14 -10.97
N SER A 539 16.54 -17.87 -9.76
CA SER A 539 15.99 -18.42 -8.51
C SER A 539 15.57 -17.30 -7.57
N ARG A 540 14.46 -17.52 -6.85
CA ARG A 540 13.95 -16.61 -5.82
C ARG A 540 13.49 -17.41 -4.60
N THR A 541 13.67 -16.82 -3.43
CA THR A 541 13.07 -17.35 -2.21
C THR A 541 12.06 -16.35 -1.68
N ILE A 542 10.83 -16.81 -1.51
CA ILE A 542 9.73 -16.05 -0.91
C ILE A 542 9.48 -16.64 0.47
N THR A 543 9.51 -15.81 1.49
CA THR A 543 9.14 -16.19 2.86
C THR A 543 7.69 -15.80 3.10
N ILE A 544 6.87 -16.75 3.52
CA ILE A 544 5.48 -16.58 3.90
C ILE A 544 5.38 -16.67 5.42
N GLU A 545 4.74 -15.71 6.06
CA GLU A 545 4.46 -15.72 7.51
C GLU A 545 2.97 -15.86 7.73
N ALA A 546 2.58 -16.77 8.62
CA ALA A 546 1.20 -16.98 9.06
C ALA A 546 1.14 -17.35 10.55
N GLY A 547 -0.04 -17.24 11.15
CA GLY A 547 -0.29 -17.74 12.51
C GLY A 547 -0.29 -19.28 12.54
N PRO A 548 0.34 -19.93 13.52
CA PRO A 548 0.32 -21.40 13.63
C PRO A 548 -1.10 -21.96 13.75
N ALA A 549 -1.98 -21.23 14.42
CA ALA A 549 -3.39 -21.61 14.58
C ALA A 549 -4.14 -21.56 13.24
N ASP A 550 -3.78 -20.63 12.36
CA ASP A 550 -4.44 -20.45 11.05
C ASP A 550 -4.08 -21.58 10.08
N LEU A 551 -2.86 -22.13 10.20
CA LEU A 551 -2.41 -23.27 9.39
C LEU A 551 -3.14 -24.57 9.72
N MET A 552 -3.57 -24.75 10.97
CA MET A 552 -4.30 -25.95 11.44
C MET A 552 -3.66 -27.29 11.03
N GLY A 553 -2.32 -27.35 10.97
CA GLY A 553 -1.56 -28.53 10.57
C GLY A 553 -0.64 -28.27 9.38
N ASP A 554 -0.74 -29.06 8.32
CA ASP A 554 0.11 -28.94 7.14
C ASP A 554 -0.37 -27.81 6.21
N ALA A 555 0.63 -27.07 5.71
CA ALA A 555 0.43 -26.02 4.72
C ALA A 555 0.62 -26.56 3.30
N LEU A 556 -0.16 -26.00 2.39
CA LEU A 556 -0.02 -26.15 0.96
C LEU A 556 0.31 -24.79 0.37
N VAL A 557 1.33 -24.71 -0.47
CA VAL A 557 1.61 -23.52 -1.25
C VAL A 557 1.21 -23.77 -2.69
N LEU A 558 0.19 -23.06 -3.13
CA LEU A 558 -0.18 -23.01 -4.54
C LEU A 558 0.73 -22.00 -5.24
N VAL A 559 1.22 -22.37 -6.42
CA VAL A 559 2.02 -21.51 -7.30
C VAL A 559 1.33 -21.45 -8.64
N ASP A 560 1.03 -20.26 -9.12
CA ASP A 560 0.47 -19.97 -10.43
C ASP A 560 1.08 -18.68 -11.02
N GLY A 561 0.50 -18.08 -12.03
CA GLY A 561 0.96 -16.83 -12.61
C GLY A 561 0.38 -16.60 -14.01
N TRP A 562 0.90 -15.58 -14.72
CA TRP A 562 0.40 -15.27 -16.06
C TRP A 562 0.54 -16.46 -17.03
N ASN A 563 1.72 -17.02 -17.10
CA ASN A 563 2.05 -18.20 -17.94
C ASN A 563 2.72 -19.32 -17.13
N VAL A 564 2.52 -19.35 -15.83
CA VAL A 564 3.07 -20.37 -14.93
C VAL A 564 2.05 -21.49 -14.78
N ALA A 565 2.47 -22.72 -15.01
CA ALA A 565 1.65 -23.90 -14.78
C ALA A 565 1.27 -23.99 -13.29
N VAL A 566 0.00 -24.20 -13.00
CA VAL A 566 -0.48 -24.35 -11.62
C VAL A 566 0.18 -25.57 -10.98
N ALA A 567 0.82 -25.36 -9.84
CA ALA A 567 1.46 -26.40 -9.06
C ALA A 567 1.19 -26.19 -7.58
N ALA A 568 1.03 -27.29 -6.84
CA ALA A 568 0.88 -27.26 -5.40
C ALA A 568 2.02 -28.02 -4.71
N SER A 569 2.64 -27.43 -3.69
CA SER A 569 3.74 -28.01 -2.94
C SER A 569 3.43 -28.04 -1.45
N SER A 570 3.55 -29.20 -0.80
CA SER A 570 3.37 -29.33 0.64
C SER A 570 4.68 -29.19 1.42
N SER A 571 4.59 -28.76 2.68
CA SER A 571 5.74 -28.57 3.57
C SER A 571 6.46 -29.87 3.97
N ARG A 572 5.95 -31.05 3.55
CA ARG A 572 6.55 -32.38 3.84
C ARG A 572 7.06 -33.13 2.63
N GLY A 573 7.18 -32.51 1.48
CA GLY A 573 7.69 -33.13 0.26
C GLY A 573 6.80 -32.82 -0.95
N VAL A 574 7.40 -32.85 -2.13
CA VAL A 574 6.77 -32.52 -3.40
C VAL A 574 5.85 -33.65 -3.81
N GLU A 575 4.55 -33.42 -3.81
CA GLU A 575 3.62 -34.16 -4.65
C GLU A 575 3.01 -33.17 -5.65
N LEU A 576 3.38 -33.34 -6.91
CA LEU A 576 2.80 -32.59 -8.03
C LEU A 576 1.51 -33.31 -8.45
N GLU A 577 0.36 -32.78 -8.11
CA GLU A 577 -0.89 -33.12 -8.79
C GLU A 577 -1.20 -32.03 -9.82
N LEU A 578 -1.02 -32.40 -11.08
CA LEU A 578 -1.47 -31.59 -12.21
C LEU A 578 -2.96 -31.82 -12.42
N ASN A 579 -3.79 -30.83 -12.13
CA ASN A 579 -5.18 -30.84 -12.54
C ASN A 579 -5.33 -29.99 -13.80
N VAL A 580 -5.27 -30.64 -14.97
CA VAL A 580 -5.48 -30.01 -16.26
C VAL A 580 -6.87 -30.43 -16.73
N ASP A 581 -7.92 -29.73 -16.31
CA ASP A 581 -9.21 -29.74 -16.99
C ASP A 581 -10.02 -28.49 -16.61
N ALA A 582 -9.72 -27.37 -17.27
CA ALA A 582 -10.62 -26.23 -17.33
C ALA A 582 -11.26 -26.25 -18.74
N GLN A 583 -12.50 -26.70 -18.84
CA GLN A 583 -13.30 -26.53 -20.06
C GLN A 583 -13.55 -25.03 -20.27
N VAL A 584 -13.13 -24.57 -21.43
CA VAL A 584 -13.28 -23.18 -21.86
C VAL A 584 -14.73 -22.95 -22.31
N GLU A 585 -15.53 -22.31 -21.45
CA GLU A 585 -16.81 -21.72 -21.87
C GLU A 585 -16.62 -20.23 -22.18
N HIS A 586 -17.35 -19.75 -23.18
CA HIS A 586 -17.18 -18.41 -23.74
C HIS A 586 -17.87 -17.36 -22.87
N TRP A 587 -17.12 -16.36 -22.39
CA TRP A 587 -17.65 -15.15 -21.78
C TRP A 587 -18.46 -14.32 -22.78
N PRO A 588 -19.75 -14.04 -22.53
CA PRO A 588 -20.51 -13.16 -23.39
C PRO A 588 -20.18 -11.69 -23.08
N VAL A 589 -19.31 -11.10 -23.89
CA VAL A 589 -19.19 -9.62 -23.93
C VAL A 589 -20.42 -9.09 -24.67
N THR A 590 -21.55 -9.07 -23.98
CA THR A 590 -22.70 -8.29 -24.45
C THR A 590 -22.56 -6.88 -23.88
N GLY A 591 -22.30 -5.94 -24.79
CA GLY A 591 -22.33 -4.53 -24.43
C GLY A 591 -23.64 -4.17 -23.77
N LEU A 592 -23.57 -3.59 -22.57
CA LEU A 592 -24.73 -2.96 -21.95
C LEU A 592 -25.28 -1.86 -22.87
N PRO A 593 -26.58 -1.77 -23.12
CA PRO A 593 -27.15 -0.69 -23.90
C PRO A 593 -26.89 0.64 -23.17
N MET A 594 -26.21 1.54 -23.85
CA MET A 594 -26.05 2.93 -23.43
C MET A 594 -27.42 3.58 -23.35
N THR A 595 -28.01 3.64 -22.18
CA THR A 595 -29.12 4.58 -21.94
C THR A 595 -28.52 5.95 -21.66
N SER A 596 -28.57 6.81 -22.67
CA SER A 596 -28.33 8.25 -22.49
C SER A 596 -29.40 8.83 -21.57
N SER A 597 -29.06 9.18 -20.35
CA SER A 597 -29.82 10.14 -19.56
C SER A 597 -28.97 11.39 -19.39
N SER A 598 -29.28 12.38 -20.22
CA SER A 598 -28.97 13.78 -20.00
C SER A 598 -29.67 14.27 -18.72
N LYS A 599 -28.92 14.59 -17.66
CA LYS A 599 -29.04 15.84 -16.89
C LYS A 599 -27.96 15.88 -15.83
#